data_7ecd5c92c80ad11c3ffbc88434502295
#
_entry.id   7ecd5c92c80ad11c3ffbc88434502295
#
_cell.length_a   1.000
_cell.length_b   1.000
_cell.length_c   1.000
_cell.angle_alpha   90.00
_cell.angle_beta   90.00
_cell.angle_gamma   90.00
#
_symmetry.space_group_name_H-M   'P 1'
#
loop_
_entity.id
_entity.type
_entity.pdbx_description
1 polymer ?
#
loop_
_entity_poly.entity_id
_entity_poly.type
_entity_poly.pdbx_seq_one_letter_code
_entity_poly.pdbx_strand_id
1 'polypeptide(L)'
;MTATATMPATMTAVQFAENPFEPRPEHKFTFGLWTVGWRGRDPFGFETRPALSPVAAVQLLAEVGAYGVNFHDNDLVPIDATAAERDRIVREFRRALDDTGLKVPMATTNLFSDPVFKDGAFTSNDARVRAYALQKTMRAMDLGKEFGAEVYVFWGGREGAEVDAGRNPIDAIKRFRDALNYLCEYSIDQGYNYKFALEAKPNEPRGDLYFPTTGHYLAFIETLDHPEMVGVNPEVAHEQMSGLVFHHGVAQALEAGKLFHIDLNDQKPGRYDQDLRFGSESIKASFFLVKLLEDSGYQGMRHFDAHAYRTEDMEGVKDFARGCMRNYLIFKEKARQFNEDPEIQGLLREIAVEDPELERLCRGYSREKAQQLSQRTFDREALARHRLQYERLDQLVIDLLLGVRGR
;
A
#
# COMPACT_ATOMS: atom_id res chain seq x y z
N MET A 1 14.91 -58.09 48.65
CA MET A 1 15.58 -56.80 48.41
C MET A 1 15.21 -56.37 47.02
N THR A 2 14.18 -55.56 46.93
CA THR A 2 13.64 -54.98 45.63
C THR A 2 14.28 -53.62 45.44
N ALA A 3 15.10 -53.48 44.40
CA ALA A 3 15.71 -52.23 44.02
C ALA A 3 14.68 -51.39 43.15
N THR A 4 14.24 -50.28 43.68
CA THR A 4 13.44 -49.28 42.99
C THR A 4 14.38 -48.44 42.11
N ALA A 5 14.21 -48.55 40.81
CA ALA A 5 14.88 -47.67 39.84
C ALA A 5 14.12 -46.34 39.78
N THR A 6 14.78 -45.28 40.20
CA THR A 6 14.36 -43.88 40.06
C THR A 6 14.57 -43.43 38.60
N MET A 7 13.50 -43.04 37.90
CA MET A 7 13.57 -42.37 36.62
C MET A 7 14.07 -40.94 36.82
N PRO A 8 14.97 -40.42 35.96
CA PRO A 8 15.34 -39.01 36.00
C PRO A 8 14.23 -38.17 35.34
N ALA A 9 13.78 -37.16 36.08
CA ALA A 9 12.86 -36.14 35.64
C ALA A 9 13.54 -35.16 34.67
N THR A 10 12.67 -34.51 33.91
CA THR A 10 12.88 -33.30 33.11
C THR A 10 13.52 -33.46 31.73
N MET A 11 12.68 -33.81 30.76
CA MET A 11 12.80 -33.30 29.42
C MET A 11 12.41 -31.82 29.47
N THR A 12 13.41 -30.91 29.39
CA THR A 12 13.20 -29.50 29.12
C THR A 12 12.51 -29.37 27.78
N ALA A 13 11.35 -28.69 27.76
CA ALA A 13 10.64 -28.35 26.54
C ALA A 13 11.62 -27.60 25.65
N VAL A 14 11.96 -28.15 24.48
CA VAL A 14 12.68 -27.47 23.42
C VAL A 14 11.74 -26.32 23.00
N GLN A 15 12.08 -25.10 23.38
CA GLN A 15 11.46 -23.92 22.78
C GLN A 15 11.81 -23.98 21.29
N PHE A 16 10.85 -24.38 20.46
CA PHE A 16 10.95 -24.21 19.03
C PHE A 16 11.07 -22.69 18.77
N ALA A 17 12.17 -22.28 18.16
CA ALA A 17 12.32 -20.89 17.72
C ALA A 17 11.08 -20.54 16.91
N GLU A 18 10.43 -19.42 17.25
CA GLU A 18 9.25 -18.95 16.55
C GLU A 18 9.57 -18.82 15.05
N ASN A 19 8.66 -19.30 14.20
CA ASN A 19 8.82 -19.20 12.75
C ASN A 19 8.73 -17.72 12.33
N PRO A 20 9.81 -17.09 11.82
CA PRO A 20 9.81 -15.68 11.45
C PRO A 20 8.93 -15.37 10.23
N PHE A 21 8.43 -16.40 9.55
CA PHE A 21 7.63 -16.28 8.32
C PHE A 21 6.13 -16.52 8.56
N GLU A 22 5.71 -16.51 9.82
CA GLU A 22 4.28 -16.55 10.19
C GLU A 22 3.77 -15.12 10.46
N PRO A 23 2.55 -14.78 9.94
CA PRO A 23 1.96 -13.49 10.21
C PRO A 23 1.61 -13.33 11.70
N ARG A 24 1.77 -12.11 12.21
CA ARG A 24 1.43 -11.70 13.57
C ARG A 24 0.67 -10.38 13.55
N PRO A 25 -0.10 -10.03 14.58
CA PRO A 25 -0.87 -8.80 14.62
C PRO A 25 -0.05 -7.52 14.40
N GLU A 26 1.20 -7.47 14.88
CA GLU A 26 2.10 -6.33 14.71
C GLU A 26 2.50 -6.08 13.25
N HIS A 27 2.39 -7.07 12.38
CA HIS A 27 2.66 -6.91 10.94
C HIS A 27 1.55 -6.12 10.23
N LYS A 28 0.35 -6.04 10.82
CA LYS A 28 -0.81 -5.30 10.31
C LYS A 28 -1.13 -5.62 8.85
N PHE A 29 -1.09 -6.90 8.49
CA PHE A 29 -1.46 -7.36 7.15
C PHE A 29 -2.97 -7.30 6.94
N THR A 30 -3.39 -6.62 5.89
CA THR A 30 -4.81 -6.46 5.55
C THR A 30 -5.09 -6.82 4.09
N PHE A 31 -6.34 -7.20 3.83
CA PHE A 31 -6.86 -7.51 2.50
C PHE A 31 -8.21 -6.81 2.31
N GLY A 32 -8.56 -6.49 1.08
CA GLY A 32 -9.90 -6.00 0.75
C GLY A 32 -10.92 -7.13 0.61
N LEU A 33 -12.20 -6.85 0.87
CA LEU A 33 -13.28 -7.75 0.47
C LEU A 33 -13.22 -8.03 -1.03
N TRP A 34 -12.84 -7.04 -1.82
CA TRP A 34 -12.70 -7.15 -3.28
C TRP A 34 -11.52 -8.02 -3.71
N THR A 35 -10.46 -8.15 -2.88
CA THR A 35 -9.27 -8.92 -3.21
C THR A 35 -9.53 -10.43 -3.06
N VAL A 36 -9.87 -10.88 -1.85
CA VAL A 36 -10.19 -12.30 -1.60
C VAL A 36 -11.55 -12.71 -2.17
N GLY A 37 -12.44 -11.75 -2.37
CA GLY A 37 -13.76 -11.94 -2.99
C GLY A 37 -13.74 -11.86 -4.52
N TRP A 38 -12.62 -11.54 -5.15
CA TRP A 38 -12.54 -11.50 -6.61
C TRP A 38 -12.83 -12.86 -7.23
N ARG A 39 -13.80 -12.87 -8.14
CA ARG A 39 -14.39 -14.12 -8.68
C ARG A 39 -13.66 -14.68 -9.91
N GLY A 40 -12.54 -14.12 -10.29
CA GLY A 40 -11.80 -14.55 -11.48
C GLY A 40 -12.38 -14.02 -12.80
N ARG A 41 -13.19 -12.96 -12.77
CA ARG A 41 -13.69 -12.28 -13.97
C ARG A 41 -12.61 -11.37 -14.54
N ASP A 42 -12.49 -11.35 -15.87
CA ASP A 42 -11.67 -10.40 -16.61
C ASP A 42 -12.48 -9.76 -17.76
N PRO A 43 -11.94 -8.79 -18.52
CA PRO A 43 -12.68 -8.17 -19.63
C PRO A 43 -13.13 -9.13 -20.72
N PHE A 44 -12.57 -10.35 -20.79
CA PHE A 44 -12.81 -11.36 -21.82
C PHE A 44 -13.45 -12.65 -21.29
N GLY A 45 -13.58 -12.80 -19.97
CA GLY A 45 -14.03 -14.05 -19.35
C GLY A 45 -14.99 -13.86 -18.19
N PHE A 46 -15.90 -14.84 -18.07
CA PHE A 46 -16.83 -14.91 -16.93
C PHE A 46 -16.11 -15.35 -15.66
N GLU A 47 -16.81 -15.28 -14.56
CA GLU A 47 -16.34 -15.72 -13.25
C GLU A 47 -15.97 -17.20 -13.23
N THR A 48 -14.90 -17.53 -12.53
CA THR A 48 -14.42 -18.91 -12.34
C THR A 48 -14.65 -19.40 -10.92
N ARG A 49 -15.00 -18.50 -10.00
CA ARG A 49 -15.28 -18.79 -8.59
C ARG A 49 -16.66 -18.30 -8.16
N PRO A 50 -17.28 -18.95 -7.16
CA PRO A 50 -18.52 -18.45 -6.58
C PRO A 50 -18.32 -17.11 -5.87
N ALA A 51 -19.40 -16.38 -5.64
CA ALA A 51 -19.36 -15.18 -4.81
C ALA A 51 -19.05 -15.54 -3.35
N LEU A 52 -18.15 -14.79 -2.75
CA LEU A 52 -17.81 -14.89 -1.34
C LEU A 52 -18.59 -13.82 -0.57
N SER A 53 -19.34 -14.20 0.46
CA SER A 53 -20.01 -13.21 1.29
C SER A 53 -19.01 -12.45 2.17
N PRO A 54 -19.30 -11.20 2.59
CA PRO A 54 -18.42 -10.47 3.50
C PRO A 54 -18.08 -11.25 4.79
N VAL A 55 -19.05 -11.99 5.35
CA VAL A 55 -18.83 -12.85 6.53
C VAL A 55 -17.86 -13.99 6.22
N ALA A 56 -18.03 -14.67 5.08
CA ALA A 56 -17.13 -15.73 4.68
C ALA A 56 -15.72 -15.21 4.35
N ALA A 57 -15.59 -14.01 3.81
CA ALA A 57 -14.29 -13.35 3.59
C ALA A 57 -13.57 -13.06 4.92
N VAL A 58 -14.28 -12.56 5.93
CA VAL A 58 -13.74 -12.37 7.28
C VAL A 58 -13.24 -13.70 7.87
N GLN A 59 -14.02 -14.77 7.77
CA GLN A 59 -13.64 -16.10 8.26
C GLN A 59 -12.40 -16.64 7.55
N LEU A 60 -12.34 -16.51 6.21
CA LEU A 60 -11.17 -16.90 5.41
C LEU A 60 -9.92 -16.13 5.85
N LEU A 61 -10.03 -14.81 5.99
CA LEU A 61 -8.90 -13.97 6.39
C LEU A 61 -8.41 -14.26 7.80
N ALA A 62 -9.32 -14.57 8.72
CA ALA A 62 -8.96 -15.02 10.07
C ALA A 62 -8.22 -16.37 10.03
N GLU A 63 -8.69 -17.32 9.23
CA GLU A 63 -8.04 -18.64 9.06
C GLU A 63 -6.60 -18.53 8.54
N VAL A 64 -6.34 -17.58 7.65
CA VAL A 64 -4.99 -17.38 7.10
C VAL A 64 -4.09 -16.48 7.95
N GLY A 65 -4.59 -15.92 9.06
CA GLY A 65 -3.83 -15.12 10.01
C GLY A 65 -3.67 -13.64 9.63
N ALA A 66 -4.58 -13.08 8.82
CA ALA A 66 -4.61 -11.66 8.54
C ALA A 66 -4.94 -10.82 9.79
N TYR A 67 -4.45 -9.59 9.86
CA TYR A 67 -4.78 -8.62 10.91
C TYR A 67 -6.15 -7.99 10.69
N GLY A 68 -6.52 -7.73 9.45
CA GLY A 68 -7.76 -7.02 9.17
C GLY A 68 -8.27 -7.17 7.76
N VAL A 69 -9.49 -6.66 7.57
CA VAL A 69 -10.21 -6.61 6.30
C VAL A 69 -10.63 -5.18 5.99
N ASN A 70 -10.48 -4.77 4.74
CA ASN A 70 -10.89 -3.47 4.23
C ASN A 70 -12.05 -3.63 3.25
N PHE A 71 -12.82 -2.57 3.00
CA PHE A 71 -13.95 -2.66 2.07
C PHE A 71 -14.20 -1.35 1.32
N HIS A 72 -14.68 -1.48 0.06
CA HIS A 72 -15.51 -0.45 -0.53
C HIS A 72 -16.92 -0.58 0.04
N ASP A 73 -17.62 0.53 0.16
CA ASP A 73 -19.01 0.52 0.64
C ASP A 73 -19.89 -0.51 -0.07
N ASN A 74 -19.72 -0.67 -1.40
CA ASN A 74 -20.50 -1.62 -2.21
C ASN A 74 -20.08 -3.09 -2.03
N ASP A 75 -18.87 -3.38 -1.56
CA ASP A 75 -18.44 -4.75 -1.29
C ASP A 75 -19.16 -5.30 -0.06
N LEU A 76 -19.48 -4.41 0.88
CA LEU A 76 -20.18 -4.76 2.10
C LEU A 76 -21.69 -4.62 1.95
N VAL A 77 -22.18 -3.44 1.51
CA VAL A 77 -23.61 -3.14 1.38
C VAL A 77 -23.91 -2.80 -0.08
N PRO A 78 -24.70 -3.60 -0.81
CA PRO A 78 -25.09 -3.30 -2.19
C PRO A 78 -25.68 -1.89 -2.33
N ILE A 79 -25.40 -1.22 -3.45
CA ILE A 79 -25.81 0.18 -3.68
C ILE A 79 -27.33 0.38 -3.66
N ASP A 80 -28.08 -0.66 -3.99
CA ASP A 80 -29.54 -0.71 -4.04
C ASP A 80 -30.18 -1.35 -2.79
N ALA A 81 -29.38 -1.67 -1.76
CA ALA A 81 -29.88 -2.29 -0.54
C ALA A 81 -30.87 -1.38 0.18
N THR A 82 -31.98 -1.96 0.63
CA THR A 82 -32.92 -1.30 1.54
C THR A 82 -32.26 -1.06 2.91
N ALA A 83 -32.81 -0.13 3.69
CA ALA A 83 -32.31 0.13 5.05
C ALA A 83 -32.30 -1.14 5.93
N ALA A 84 -33.33 -1.98 5.83
CA ALA A 84 -33.44 -3.23 6.57
C ALA A 84 -32.37 -4.25 6.17
N GLU A 85 -32.06 -4.35 4.89
CA GLU A 85 -30.99 -5.20 4.37
C GLU A 85 -29.63 -4.70 4.80
N ARG A 86 -29.37 -3.38 4.68
CA ARG A 86 -28.15 -2.77 5.20
C ARG A 86 -27.93 -3.12 6.67
N ASP A 87 -28.95 -2.88 7.51
CA ASP A 87 -28.85 -3.13 8.94
C ASP A 87 -28.60 -4.60 9.27
N ARG A 88 -29.16 -5.52 8.50
CA ARG A 88 -28.89 -6.95 8.63
C ARG A 88 -27.45 -7.27 8.27
N ILE A 89 -26.97 -6.81 7.13
CA ILE A 89 -25.60 -7.05 6.65
C ILE A 89 -24.57 -6.49 7.63
N VAL A 90 -24.78 -5.26 8.10
CA VAL A 90 -23.91 -4.59 9.07
C VAL A 90 -23.83 -5.39 10.39
N ARG A 91 -24.97 -5.88 10.91
CA ARG A 91 -24.98 -6.71 12.12
C ARG A 91 -24.26 -8.06 11.92
N GLU A 92 -24.46 -8.72 10.78
CA GLU A 92 -23.81 -10.00 10.47
C GLU A 92 -22.29 -9.82 10.33
N PHE A 93 -21.85 -8.78 9.63
CA PHE A 93 -20.43 -8.45 9.43
C PHE A 93 -19.77 -8.10 10.78
N ARG A 94 -20.41 -7.28 11.62
CA ARG A 94 -19.92 -6.94 12.95
C ARG A 94 -19.72 -8.20 13.80
N ARG A 95 -20.70 -9.10 13.81
CA ARG A 95 -20.58 -10.38 14.55
C ARG A 95 -19.38 -11.20 14.05
N ALA A 96 -19.16 -11.28 12.73
CA ALA A 96 -18.02 -12.01 12.18
C ALA A 96 -16.68 -11.39 12.62
N LEU A 97 -16.60 -10.05 12.68
CA LEU A 97 -15.41 -9.34 13.18
C LEU A 97 -15.20 -9.62 14.68
N ASP A 98 -16.26 -9.57 15.48
CA ASP A 98 -16.21 -9.85 16.92
C ASP A 98 -15.76 -11.30 17.20
N ASP A 99 -16.31 -12.27 16.46
CA ASP A 99 -15.99 -13.69 16.58
C ASP A 99 -14.54 -14.02 16.17
N THR A 100 -13.96 -13.27 15.23
CA THR A 100 -12.61 -13.51 14.68
C THR A 100 -11.53 -12.60 15.25
N GLY A 101 -11.90 -11.46 15.81
CA GLY A 101 -10.98 -10.43 16.27
C GLY A 101 -10.35 -9.57 15.16
N LEU A 102 -10.70 -9.80 13.88
CA LEU A 102 -10.23 -8.99 12.75
C LEU A 102 -10.65 -7.53 12.88
N LYS A 103 -9.79 -6.63 12.40
CA LYS A 103 -10.02 -5.18 12.40
C LYS A 103 -10.45 -4.69 11.03
N VAL A 104 -11.06 -3.50 11.00
CA VAL A 104 -11.33 -2.74 9.76
C VAL A 104 -10.56 -1.43 9.83
N PRO A 105 -9.26 -1.42 9.52
CA PRO A 105 -8.45 -0.21 9.68
C PRO A 105 -8.62 0.80 8.54
N MET A 106 -9.14 0.38 7.38
CA MET A 106 -9.34 1.23 6.21
C MET A 106 -10.70 0.95 5.56
N ALA A 107 -11.33 2.01 5.07
CA ALA A 107 -12.51 1.96 4.23
C ALA A 107 -12.33 2.88 3.01
N THR A 108 -13.13 2.66 1.98
CA THR A 108 -13.14 3.46 0.75
C THR A 108 -14.54 3.46 0.12
N THR A 109 -14.75 4.31 -0.88
CA THR A 109 -16.01 4.41 -1.62
C THR A 109 -15.83 3.95 -3.05
N ASN A 110 -16.68 3.06 -3.53
CA ASN A 110 -16.75 2.73 -4.94
C ASN A 110 -17.45 3.84 -5.73
N LEU A 111 -16.66 4.66 -6.43
CA LEU A 111 -17.12 5.73 -7.31
C LEU A 111 -16.80 5.47 -8.80
N PHE A 112 -16.73 4.20 -9.20
CA PHE A 112 -16.26 3.83 -10.53
C PHE A 112 -17.03 2.68 -11.21
N SER A 113 -17.58 1.73 -10.43
CA SER A 113 -18.23 0.54 -11.01
C SER A 113 -19.64 0.84 -11.52
N ASP A 114 -20.44 1.64 -10.79
CA ASP A 114 -21.81 1.95 -11.19
C ASP A 114 -21.83 2.86 -12.43
N PRO A 115 -22.70 2.59 -13.42
CA PRO A 115 -22.84 3.41 -14.62
C PRO A 115 -23.05 4.90 -14.39
N VAL A 116 -23.54 5.33 -13.23
CA VAL A 116 -23.69 6.74 -12.87
C VAL A 116 -22.34 7.47 -12.90
N PHE A 117 -21.25 6.78 -12.58
CA PHE A 117 -19.89 7.32 -12.55
C PHE A 117 -19.09 7.10 -13.85
N LYS A 118 -19.73 6.69 -14.94
CA LYS A 118 -19.07 6.39 -16.22
C LYS A 118 -18.16 7.51 -16.76
N ASP A 119 -18.41 8.76 -16.36
CA ASP A 119 -17.66 9.96 -16.76
C ASP A 119 -17.09 10.70 -15.52
N GLY A 120 -16.57 9.97 -14.56
CA GLY A 120 -16.04 10.53 -13.32
C GLY A 120 -17.11 10.71 -12.24
N ALA A 121 -16.65 10.92 -11.03
CA ALA A 121 -17.47 11.20 -9.86
C ALA A 121 -17.31 12.65 -9.41
N PHE A 122 -16.27 12.96 -8.65
CA PHE A 122 -16.00 14.34 -8.19
C PHE A 122 -15.63 15.29 -9.33
N THR A 123 -15.02 14.81 -10.40
CA THR A 123 -14.61 15.61 -11.55
C THR A 123 -15.68 15.66 -12.65
N SER A 124 -16.78 14.93 -12.54
CA SER A 124 -17.83 14.86 -13.56
C SER A 124 -18.30 16.25 -14.00
N ASN A 125 -18.62 16.40 -15.29
CA ASN A 125 -19.25 17.63 -15.81
C ASN A 125 -20.66 17.84 -15.28
N ASP A 126 -21.37 16.75 -14.90
CA ASP A 126 -22.74 16.82 -14.35
C ASP A 126 -22.69 17.11 -12.83
N ALA A 127 -23.21 18.26 -12.43
CA ALA A 127 -23.28 18.67 -11.02
C ALA A 127 -24.09 17.68 -10.15
N ARG A 128 -25.08 16.99 -10.73
CA ARG A 128 -25.90 15.99 -10.01
C ARG A 128 -25.06 14.77 -9.66
N VAL A 129 -24.19 14.32 -10.57
CA VAL A 129 -23.26 13.22 -10.35
C VAL A 129 -22.25 13.59 -9.24
N ARG A 130 -21.70 14.81 -9.28
CA ARG A 130 -20.79 15.29 -8.22
C ARG A 130 -21.48 15.33 -6.84
N ALA A 131 -22.69 15.85 -6.78
CA ALA A 131 -23.46 15.89 -5.53
C ALA A 131 -23.79 14.48 -5.01
N TYR A 132 -24.15 13.55 -5.91
CA TYR A 132 -24.39 12.15 -5.54
C TYR A 132 -23.09 11.46 -5.06
N ALA A 133 -21.96 11.72 -5.71
CA ALA A 133 -20.67 11.21 -5.28
C ALA A 133 -20.31 11.65 -3.85
N LEU A 134 -20.47 12.94 -3.53
CA LEU A 134 -20.28 13.45 -2.17
C LEU A 134 -21.23 12.80 -1.17
N GLN A 135 -22.52 12.71 -1.49
CA GLN A 135 -23.50 12.06 -0.61
C GLN A 135 -23.16 10.60 -0.34
N LYS A 136 -22.78 9.85 -1.39
CA LYS A 136 -22.39 8.44 -1.28
C LYS A 136 -21.15 8.29 -0.41
N THR A 137 -20.14 9.16 -0.64
CA THR A 137 -18.89 9.13 0.14
C THR A 137 -19.11 9.44 1.61
N MET A 138 -19.92 10.44 1.96
CA MET A 138 -20.25 10.74 3.35
C MET A 138 -20.87 9.51 4.05
N ARG A 139 -21.86 8.86 3.41
CA ARG A 139 -22.48 7.64 3.94
C ARG A 139 -21.48 6.48 4.09
N ALA A 140 -20.55 6.36 3.16
CA ALA A 140 -19.51 5.35 3.21
C ALA A 140 -18.47 5.65 4.31
N MET A 141 -18.14 6.93 4.55
CA MET A 141 -17.33 7.36 5.69
C MET A 141 -18.00 7.02 7.02
N ASP A 142 -19.31 7.29 7.15
CA ASP A 142 -20.10 6.92 8.34
C ASP A 142 -20.01 5.40 8.59
N LEU A 143 -20.18 4.60 7.53
CA LEU A 143 -20.10 3.14 7.60
C LEU A 143 -18.68 2.68 7.98
N GLY A 144 -17.64 3.26 7.39
CA GLY A 144 -16.26 2.95 7.72
C GLY A 144 -15.96 3.25 9.20
N LYS A 145 -16.44 4.39 9.68
CA LYS A 145 -16.26 4.79 11.08
C LYS A 145 -17.03 3.91 12.06
N GLU A 146 -18.19 3.41 11.67
CA GLU A 146 -18.97 2.45 12.44
C GLU A 146 -18.17 1.16 12.74
N PHE A 147 -17.24 0.77 11.86
CA PHE A 147 -16.35 -0.38 12.02
C PHE A 147 -14.95 -0.01 12.56
N GLY A 148 -14.66 1.27 12.81
CA GLY A 148 -13.42 1.73 13.41
C GLY A 148 -12.31 2.07 12.41
N ALA A 149 -12.64 2.30 11.14
CA ALA A 149 -11.64 2.71 10.15
C ALA A 149 -10.97 4.03 10.55
N GLU A 150 -9.65 4.06 10.42
CA GLU A 150 -8.80 5.22 10.73
C GLU A 150 -8.28 5.89 9.45
N VAL A 151 -8.11 5.10 8.38
CA VAL A 151 -7.70 5.57 7.06
C VAL A 151 -8.87 5.48 6.10
N TYR A 152 -9.03 6.51 5.26
CA TYR A 152 -10.02 6.52 4.19
C TYR A 152 -9.32 6.74 2.86
N VAL A 153 -9.34 5.72 2.00
CA VAL A 153 -8.67 5.74 0.70
C VAL A 153 -9.59 6.34 -0.37
N PHE A 154 -9.01 7.11 -1.27
CA PHE A 154 -9.66 7.60 -2.48
C PHE A 154 -8.89 7.11 -3.70
N TRP A 155 -9.42 6.11 -4.37
CA TRP A 155 -9.01 5.74 -5.72
C TRP A 155 -9.90 6.44 -6.75
N GLY A 156 -9.27 7.25 -7.59
CA GLY A 156 -9.96 8.04 -8.61
C GLY A 156 -10.13 7.29 -9.94
N GLY A 157 -10.63 6.07 -9.93
CA GLY A 157 -10.67 5.18 -11.09
C GLY A 157 -11.38 5.71 -12.35
N ARG A 158 -12.17 6.79 -12.23
CA ARG A 158 -12.81 7.51 -13.35
C ARG A 158 -12.50 9.01 -13.34
N GLU A 159 -11.63 9.48 -12.47
CA GLU A 159 -11.28 10.91 -12.34
C GLU A 159 -10.21 11.27 -13.37
N GLY A 160 -10.63 11.36 -14.62
CA GLY A 160 -9.77 11.58 -15.77
C GLY A 160 -10.57 11.92 -17.02
N ALA A 161 -10.03 11.63 -18.19
CA ALA A 161 -10.69 11.87 -19.48
C ALA A 161 -10.47 10.68 -20.44
N GLU A 162 -11.55 10.20 -21.06
CA GLU A 162 -11.45 9.30 -22.23
C GLU A 162 -11.31 10.10 -23.53
N VAL A 163 -11.79 11.34 -23.53
CA VAL A 163 -11.72 12.26 -24.67
C VAL A 163 -11.45 13.66 -24.14
N ASP A 164 -10.27 14.21 -24.41
CA ASP A 164 -9.81 15.50 -23.88
C ASP A 164 -10.73 16.68 -24.26
N ALA A 165 -11.33 16.65 -25.45
CA ALA A 165 -12.28 17.66 -25.87
C ALA A 165 -13.57 17.73 -25.00
N GLY A 166 -13.86 16.68 -24.27
CA GLY A 166 -15.05 16.57 -23.43
C GLY A 166 -14.92 17.25 -22.07
N ARG A 167 -13.72 17.67 -21.65
CA ARG A 167 -13.48 18.15 -20.29
C ARG A 167 -12.38 19.18 -20.18
N ASN A 168 -12.61 20.23 -19.41
CA ASN A 168 -11.53 21.15 -19.02
C ASN A 168 -10.78 20.56 -17.81
N PRO A 169 -9.49 20.18 -17.93
CA PRO A 169 -8.74 19.57 -16.83
C PRO A 169 -8.54 20.52 -15.64
N ILE A 170 -8.44 21.83 -15.85
CA ILE A 170 -8.33 22.81 -14.76
C ILE A 170 -9.59 22.77 -13.89
N ASP A 171 -10.76 22.78 -14.52
CA ASP A 171 -12.03 22.74 -13.78
C ASP A 171 -12.22 21.38 -13.08
N ALA A 172 -11.80 20.29 -13.70
CA ALA A 172 -11.85 18.96 -13.11
C ALA A 172 -10.99 18.89 -11.83
N ILE A 173 -9.74 19.37 -11.88
CA ILE A 173 -8.84 19.43 -10.73
C ILE A 173 -9.40 20.31 -9.60
N LYS A 174 -9.99 21.46 -9.94
CA LYS A 174 -10.67 22.32 -8.94
C LYS A 174 -11.84 21.60 -8.26
N ARG A 175 -12.69 20.92 -9.03
CA ARG A 175 -13.83 20.16 -8.50
C ARG A 175 -13.38 19.03 -7.58
N PHE A 176 -12.28 18.36 -7.92
CA PHE A 176 -11.69 17.32 -7.06
C PHE A 176 -11.17 17.91 -5.75
N ARG A 177 -10.49 19.08 -5.81
CA ARG A 177 -10.06 19.83 -4.62
C ARG A 177 -11.23 20.23 -3.74
N ASP A 178 -12.28 20.82 -4.33
CA ASP A 178 -13.46 21.24 -3.60
C ASP A 178 -14.15 20.05 -2.89
N ALA A 179 -14.20 18.89 -3.56
CA ALA A 179 -14.77 17.68 -2.99
C ALA A 179 -13.96 17.17 -1.79
N LEU A 180 -12.62 17.14 -1.89
CA LEU A 180 -11.76 16.71 -0.78
C LEU A 180 -11.82 17.67 0.40
N ASN A 181 -11.79 18.98 0.16
CA ASN A 181 -11.94 19.99 1.21
C ASN A 181 -13.30 19.81 1.91
N TYR A 182 -14.38 19.61 1.16
CA TYR A 182 -15.70 19.34 1.73
C TYR A 182 -15.71 18.10 2.62
N LEU A 183 -15.06 17.01 2.20
CA LEU A 183 -15.00 15.75 2.96
C LEU A 183 -14.07 15.86 4.17
N CYS A 184 -13.00 16.67 4.12
CA CYS A 184 -12.21 17.00 5.30
C CYS A 184 -13.05 17.70 6.35
N GLU A 185 -13.78 18.75 5.96
CA GLU A 185 -14.69 19.47 6.87
C GLU A 185 -15.79 18.56 7.43
N TYR A 186 -16.36 17.67 6.59
CA TYR A 186 -17.31 16.68 7.06
C TYR A 186 -16.71 15.76 8.13
N SER A 187 -15.49 15.26 7.90
CA SER A 187 -14.77 14.41 8.86
C SER A 187 -14.51 15.15 10.19
N ILE A 188 -14.16 16.42 10.12
CA ILE A 188 -13.94 17.28 11.30
C ILE A 188 -15.25 17.47 12.07
N ASP A 189 -16.33 17.87 11.38
CA ASP A 189 -17.66 18.13 11.98
C ASP A 189 -18.23 16.89 12.68
N GLN A 190 -18.03 15.71 12.08
CA GLN A 190 -18.45 14.44 12.66
C GLN A 190 -17.49 13.89 13.73
N GLY A 191 -16.31 14.49 13.92
CA GLY A 191 -15.29 14.03 14.86
C GLY A 191 -14.65 12.69 14.47
N TYR A 192 -14.56 12.38 13.18
CA TYR A 192 -14.08 11.08 12.70
C TYR A 192 -12.57 10.91 12.75
N ASN A 193 -11.82 12.00 12.65
CA ASN A 193 -10.36 12.01 12.66
C ASN A 193 -9.72 11.08 11.59
N TYR A 194 -10.33 11.00 10.41
CA TYR A 194 -9.77 10.23 9.29
C TYR A 194 -8.44 10.80 8.81
N LYS A 195 -7.54 9.89 8.45
CA LYS A 195 -6.43 10.16 7.54
C LYS A 195 -6.89 9.79 6.13
N PHE A 196 -7.01 10.76 5.25
CA PHE A 196 -7.34 10.53 3.85
C PHE A 196 -6.08 10.16 3.08
N ALA A 197 -6.16 9.10 2.28
CA ALA A 197 -5.04 8.61 1.49
C ALA A 197 -5.43 8.55 0.01
N LEU A 198 -4.72 9.30 -0.83
CA LEU A 198 -4.99 9.41 -2.26
C LEU A 198 -4.18 8.38 -3.04
N GLU A 199 -4.85 7.61 -3.87
CA GLU A 199 -4.27 6.52 -4.63
C GLU A 199 -4.14 6.90 -6.11
N ALA A 200 -2.90 6.98 -6.57
CA ALA A 200 -2.54 7.37 -7.92
C ALA A 200 -2.62 6.19 -8.88
N LYS A 201 -3.11 6.45 -10.09
CA LYS A 201 -3.06 5.51 -11.22
C LYS A 201 -2.91 6.30 -12.53
N PRO A 202 -2.04 5.87 -13.47
CA PRO A 202 -1.79 6.66 -14.69
C PRO A 202 -2.96 6.57 -15.68
N ASN A 203 -3.50 5.40 -15.88
CA ASN A 203 -4.56 5.08 -16.84
C ASN A 203 -5.29 3.81 -16.41
N GLU A 204 -6.25 3.35 -17.21
CA GLU A 204 -7.14 2.24 -16.91
C GLU A 204 -8.27 2.66 -15.93
N PRO A 205 -9.53 2.29 -16.30
CA PRO A 205 -9.85 1.28 -17.32
C PRO A 205 -9.59 1.70 -18.76
N ARG A 206 -9.73 2.95 -19.17
CA ARG A 206 -9.42 3.39 -20.52
C ARG A 206 -8.91 4.81 -20.64
N GLY A 207 -9.46 5.71 -19.82
CA GLY A 207 -9.06 7.11 -19.83
C GLY A 207 -7.74 7.34 -19.10
N ASP A 208 -7.15 8.49 -19.33
CA ASP A 208 -6.00 8.99 -18.57
C ASP A 208 -6.51 9.68 -17.31
N LEU A 209 -5.91 9.37 -16.15
CA LEU A 209 -6.27 9.94 -14.88
C LEU A 209 -5.50 11.23 -14.60
N TYR A 210 -6.11 12.18 -13.89
CA TYR A 210 -5.49 13.50 -13.64
C TYR A 210 -4.30 13.45 -12.70
N PHE A 211 -4.20 12.44 -11.85
CA PHE A 211 -3.13 12.28 -10.87
C PHE A 211 -2.42 10.93 -11.07
N PRO A 212 -1.55 10.83 -12.10
CA PRO A 212 -1.04 9.55 -12.56
C PRO A 212 0.03 8.92 -11.65
N THR A 213 0.63 9.68 -10.72
CA THR A 213 1.69 9.19 -9.83
C THR A 213 1.57 9.77 -8.41
N THR A 214 2.20 9.12 -7.46
CA THR A 214 2.34 9.58 -6.07
C THR A 214 2.82 11.04 -5.99
N GLY A 215 3.82 11.42 -6.79
CA GLY A 215 4.34 12.79 -6.80
C GLY A 215 3.32 13.85 -7.24
N HIS A 216 2.40 13.51 -8.15
CA HIS A 216 1.30 14.42 -8.52
C HIS A 216 0.36 14.67 -7.35
N TYR A 217 0.02 13.64 -6.58
CA TYR A 217 -0.81 13.83 -5.39
C TYR A 217 -0.08 14.58 -4.29
N LEU A 218 1.21 14.33 -4.07
CA LEU A 218 1.96 15.11 -3.07
C LEU A 218 1.92 16.62 -3.39
N ALA A 219 2.10 17.00 -4.66
CA ALA A 219 1.97 18.40 -5.07
C ALA A 219 0.53 18.94 -4.94
N PHE A 220 -0.47 18.11 -5.25
CA PHE A 220 -1.88 18.49 -5.14
C PHE A 220 -2.32 18.69 -3.68
N ILE A 221 -1.87 17.85 -2.76
CA ILE A 221 -2.18 17.92 -1.32
C ILE A 221 -1.84 19.29 -0.75
N GLU A 222 -0.72 19.90 -1.16
CA GLU A 222 -0.31 21.24 -0.73
C GLU A 222 -1.28 22.37 -1.16
N THR A 223 -2.25 22.06 -2.03
CA THR A 223 -3.28 23.00 -2.48
C THR A 223 -4.60 22.86 -1.74
N LEU A 224 -4.72 21.92 -0.80
CA LEU A 224 -5.92 21.67 0.01
C LEU A 224 -5.98 22.62 1.22
N ASP A 225 -7.20 22.77 1.76
CA ASP A 225 -7.41 23.59 2.98
C ASP A 225 -6.90 22.86 4.25
N HIS A 226 -6.91 21.52 4.24
CA HIS A 226 -6.45 20.65 5.33
C HIS A 226 -5.38 19.66 4.84
N PRO A 227 -4.21 20.13 4.38
CA PRO A 227 -3.18 19.24 3.84
C PRO A 227 -2.66 18.22 4.87
N GLU A 228 -2.73 18.55 6.17
CA GLU A 228 -2.30 17.66 7.26
C GLU A 228 -3.19 16.41 7.41
N MET A 229 -4.45 16.47 6.98
CA MET A 229 -5.39 15.35 7.01
C MET A 229 -5.21 14.41 5.82
N VAL A 230 -4.51 14.85 4.76
CA VAL A 230 -4.41 14.15 3.49
C VAL A 230 -2.99 13.72 3.19
N GLY A 231 -2.82 12.47 2.84
CA GLY A 231 -1.60 11.83 2.39
C GLY A 231 -1.85 10.97 1.17
N VAL A 232 -0.97 10.03 0.92
CA VAL A 232 -1.02 9.16 -0.25
C VAL A 232 -1.14 7.69 0.14
N ASN A 233 -1.71 6.93 -0.79
CA ASN A 233 -1.77 5.47 -0.84
C ASN A 233 -1.11 5.00 -2.14
N PRO A 234 0.23 4.94 -2.22
CA PRO A 234 0.88 4.42 -3.41
C PRO A 234 0.62 2.92 -3.57
N GLU A 235 0.41 2.49 -4.82
CA GLU A 235 0.26 1.09 -5.19
C GLU A 235 1.36 0.66 -6.18
N VAL A 236 1.90 -0.55 -5.96
CA VAL A 236 3.05 -1.08 -6.73
C VAL A 236 2.75 -1.13 -8.21
N ALA A 237 1.66 -1.77 -8.62
CA ALA A 237 1.31 -1.95 -10.03
C ALA A 237 1.04 -0.62 -10.74
N HIS A 238 0.36 0.31 -10.07
CA HIS A 238 0.01 1.61 -10.64
C HIS A 238 1.24 2.43 -11.05
N GLU A 239 2.24 2.54 -10.17
CA GLU A 239 3.48 3.25 -10.49
C GLU A 239 4.30 2.51 -11.56
N GLN A 240 4.32 1.16 -11.53
CA GLN A 240 5.01 0.34 -12.53
C GLN A 240 4.39 0.44 -13.92
N MET A 241 3.08 0.66 -14.04
CA MET A 241 2.40 0.94 -15.31
C MET A 241 3.02 2.15 -16.04
N SER A 242 3.50 3.14 -15.29
CA SER A 242 4.21 4.32 -15.81
C SER A 242 5.71 4.08 -16.00
N GLY A 243 6.22 2.87 -15.76
CA GLY A 243 7.65 2.56 -15.85
C GLY A 243 8.50 3.16 -14.73
N LEU A 244 7.89 3.50 -13.60
CA LEU A 244 8.55 4.13 -12.46
C LEU A 244 9.13 3.10 -11.50
N VAL A 245 10.11 3.53 -10.70
CA VAL A 245 10.65 2.75 -9.60
C VAL A 245 9.80 3.02 -8.35
N PHE A 246 8.94 2.08 -8.01
CA PHE A 246 7.92 2.26 -6.99
C PHE A 246 8.46 2.75 -5.64
N HIS A 247 9.51 2.10 -5.09
CA HIS A 247 10.03 2.49 -3.79
C HIS A 247 10.63 3.91 -3.75
N HIS A 248 10.95 4.55 -4.89
CA HIS A 248 11.34 5.97 -4.94
C HIS A 248 10.13 6.89 -4.67
N GLY A 249 8.95 6.58 -5.22
CA GLY A 249 7.70 7.29 -4.91
C GLY A 249 7.32 7.14 -3.43
N VAL A 250 7.45 5.92 -2.90
CA VAL A 250 7.23 5.65 -1.46
C VAL A 250 8.22 6.42 -0.58
N ALA A 251 9.50 6.50 -0.98
CA ALA A 251 10.51 7.28 -0.25
C ALA A 251 10.17 8.77 -0.22
N GLN A 252 9.66 9.33 -1.34
CA GLN A 252 9.19 10.71 -1.39
C GLN A 252 8.00 10.95 -0.44
N ALA A 253 7.07 10.01 -0.41
CA ALA A 253 5.92 10.09 0.50
C ALA A 253 6.32 9.97 1.99
N LEU A 254 7.30 9.12 2.31
CA LEU A 254 7.86 9.00 3.66
C LEU A 254 8.59 10.27 4.10
N GLU A 255 9.43 10.83 3.22
CA GLU A 255 10.18 12.07 3.49
C GLU A 255 9.24 13.26 3.74
N ALA A 256 8.15 13.36 2.96
CA ALA A 256 7.11 14.36 3.14
C ALA A 256 6.20 14.11 4.37
N GLY A 257 6.32 12.97 5.07
CA GLY A 257 5.41 12.59 6.16
C GLY A 257 3.98 12.30 5.70
N LYS A 258 3.80 11.90 4.43
CA LYS A 258 2.51 11.73 3.76
C LYS A 258 2.17 10.27 3.40
N LEU A 259 2.98 9.29 3.75
CA LEU A 259 2.64 7.88 3.53
C LEU A 259 1.60 7.43 4.58
N PHE A 260 0.31 7.57 4.27
CA PHE A 260 -0.78 7.22 5.19
C PHE A 260 -1.27 5.79 5.02
N HIS A 261 -1.17 5.25 3.82
CA HIS A 261 -1.49 3.86 3.49
C HIS A 261 -0.55 3.37 2.38
N ILE A 262 -0.53 2.07 2.12
CA ILE A 262 0.22 1.49 1.00
C ILE A 262 -0.46 0.22 0.51
N ASP A 263 -0.55 0.07 -0.81
CA ASP A 263 -1.08 -1.11 -1.48
C ASP A 263 0.04 -1.92 -2.12
N LEU A 264 0.09 -3.18 -1.70
CA LEU A 264 1.14 -4.12 -2.04
C LEU A 264 0.59 -5.18 -3.01
N ASN A 265 1.12 -5.20 -4.21
CA ASN A 265 0.90 -6.23 -5.21
C ASN A 265 2.17 -6.44 -6.04
N ASP A 266 2.06 -7.05 -7.19
CA ASP A 266 3.16 -7.19 -8.14
C ASP A 266 2.64 -7.17 -9.58
N GLN A 267 3.52 -6.90 -10.52
CA GLN A 267 3.17 -6.67 -11.91
C GLN A 267 4.31 -7.02 -12.86
N LYS A 268 3.97 -7.51 -14.04
CA LYS A 268 4.90 -7.65 -15.16
C LYS A 268 5.05 -6.33 -15.90
N PRO A 269 6.28 -5.94 -16.32
CA PRO A 269 6.48 -4.71 -17.08
C PRO A 269 5.61 -4.62 -18.34
N GLY A 270 5.10 -3.43 -18.62
CA GLY A 270 4.33 -3.14 -19.84
C GLY A 270 2.96 -3.83 -19.92
N ARG A 271 2.35 -4.07 -18.77
CA ARG A 271 0.97 -4.57 -18.65
C ARG A 271 0.08 -3.52 -18.03
N TYR A 272 -1.24 -3.66 -18.24
CA TYR A 272 -2.24 -3.04 -17.39
C TYR A 272 -2.21 -3.71 -16.02
N ASP A 273 -2.92 -3.14 -15.09
CA ASP A 273 -2.98 -3.60 -13.72
C ASP A 273 -3.33 -5.10 -13.62
N GLN A 274 -2.41 -5.86 -13.05
CA GLN A 274 -2.54 -7.31 -12.95
C GLN A 274 -2.87 -7.79 -11.53
N ASP A 275 -2.65 -6.96 -10.51
CA ASP A 275 -2.89 -7.28 -9.10
C ASP A 275 -2.33 -8.64 -8.70
N LEU A 276 -1.10 -8.94 -9.15
CA LEU A 276 -0.47 -10.21 -8.84
C LEU A 276 -0.05 -10.26 -7.37
N ARG A 277 0.08 -11.47 -6.85
CA ARG A 277 0.56 -11.72 -5.49
C ARG A 277 1.88 -10.99 -5.23
N PHE A 278 1.94 -10.23 -4.15
CA PHE A 278 3.12 -9.46 -3.76
C PHE A 278 4.41 -10.30 -3.77
N GLY A 279 5.45 -9.80 -4.46
CA GLY A 279 6.76 -10.42 -4.56
C GLY A 279 6.80 -11.68 -5.43
N SER A 280 5.83 -11.88 -6.34
CA SER A 280 5.81 -13.04 -7.24
C SER A 280 6.55 -12.83 -8.56
N GLU A 281 6.75 -11.58 -8.97
CA GLU A 281 7.39 -11.22 -10.25
C GLU A 281 8.68 -10.43 -10.04
N SER A 282 8.66 -9.41 -9.19
CA SER A 282 9.71 -8.40 -9.03
C SER A 282 10.47 -8.54 -7.71
N ILE A 283 11.09 -9.70 -7.44
CA ILE A 283 11.72 -10.06 -6.16
C ILE A 283 12.67 -8.96 -5.63
N LYS A 284 13.56 -8.44 -6.48
CA LYS A 284 14.55 -7.44 -6.07
C LYS A 284 13.90 -6.08 -5.77
N ALA A 285 12.90 -5.67 -6.55
CA ALA A 285 12.16 -4.43 -6.31
C ALA A 285 11.31 -4.54 -5.03
N SER A 286 10.62 -5.66 -4.82
CA SER A 286 9.85 -5.94 -3.60
C SER A 286 10.73 -5.98 -2.36
N PHE A 287 11.94 -6.53 -2.47
CA PHE A 287 12.93 -6.49 -1.38
C PHE A 287 13.30 -5.06 -0.99
N PHE A 288 13.66 -4.19 -1.96
CA PHE A 288 14.03 -2.80 -1.64
C PHE A 288 12.85 -2.00 -1.10
N LEU A 289 11.64 -2.28 -1.55
CA LEU A 289 10.44 -1.69 -0.98
C LEU A 289 10.26 -2.08 0.50
N VAL A 290 10.30 -3.38 0.81
CA VAL A 290 10.15 -3.85 2.20
C VAL A 290 11.28 -3.31 3.07
N LYS A 291 12.52 -3.33 2.56
CA LYS A 291 13.68 -2.75 3.27
C LYS A 291 13.44 -1.27 3.59
N LEU A 292 12.95 -0.48 2.63
CA LEU A 292 12.63 0.93 2.86
C LEU A 292 11.57 1.12 3.96
N LEU A 293 10.47 0.34 3.92
CA LEU A 293 9.40 0.40 4.92
C LEU A 293 9.89 0.02 6.32
N GLU A 294 10.68 -1.05 6.44
CA GLU A 294 11.18 -1.51 7.73
C GLU A 294 12.26 -0.57 8.28
N ASP A 295 13.19 -0.09 7.46
CA ASP A 295 14.24 0.85 7.87
C ASP A 295 13.70 2.23 8.27
N SER A 296 12.61 2.69 7.63
CA SER A 296 11.94 3.93 7.98
C SER A 296 11.06 3.83 9.23
N GLY A 297 10.85 2.62 9.74
CA GLY A 297 9.96 2.38 10.88
C GLY A 297 8.48 2.61 10.57
N TYR A 298 8.03 2.40 9.33
CA TYR A 298 6.64 2.56 8.94
C TYR A 298 5.70 1.71 9.80
N GLN A 299 4.72 2.36 10.43
CA GLN A 299 3.77 1.73 11.38
C GLN A 299 2.36 1.53 10.81
N GLY A 300 2.12 1.94 9.57
CA GLY A 300 0.81 1.77 8.90
C GLY A 300 0.51 0.32 8.55
N MET A 301 -0.67 0.10 7.98
CA MET A 301 -1.08 -1.20 7.44
C MET A 301 -0.21 -1.58 6.23
N ARG A 302 0.00 -2.88 6.06
CA ARG A 302 0.53 -3.50 4.85
C ARG A 302 -0.67 -4.13 4.15
N HIS A 303 -1.33 -3.34 3.32
CA HIS A 303 -2.49 -3.79 2.57
C HIS A 303 -2.05 -4.52 1.31
N PHE A 304 -2.70 -5.64 1.00
CA PHE A 304 -2.48 -6.36 -0.25
C PHE A 304 -3.67 -6.10 -1.16
N ASP A 305 -3.52 -5.14 -2.07
CA ASP A 305 -4.47 -4.94 -3.18
C ASP A 305 -4.05 -5.81 -4.36
N ALA A 306 -4.45 -7.06 -4.27
CA ALA A 306 -4.08 -8.11 -5.19
C ALA A 306 -5.11 -9.24 -5.13
N HIS A 307 -5.06 -10.15 -6.10
CA HIS A 307 -5.99 -11.28 -6.13
C HIS A 307 -5.33 -12.57 -6.62
N ALA A 308 -5.93 -13.70 -6.24
CA ALA A 308 -5.51 -15.01 -6.73
C ALA A 308 -5.70 -15.14 -8.25
N TYR A 309 -4.84 -15.91 -8.92
CA TYR A 309 -5.02 -16.19 -10.34
C TYR A 309 -6.43 -16.67 -10.66
N ARG A 310 -6.89 -16.34 -11.87
CA ARG A 310 -8.21 -16.75 -12.39
C ARG A 310 -8.41 -18.28 -12.39
N THR A 311 -7.33 -19.04 -12.44
CA THR A 311 -7.33 -20.51 -12.46
C THR A 311 -7.57 -21.16 -11.10
N GLU A 312 -7.48 -20.40 -10.02
CA GLU A 312 -7.54 -20.91 -8.65
C GLU A 312 -8.98 -21.11 -8.15
N ASP A 313 -9.15 -22.07 -7.25
CA ASP A 313 -10.34 -22.26 -6.42
C ASP A 313 -10.23 -21.49 -5.07
N MET A 314 -11.10 -21.77 -4.12
CA MET A 314 -11.09 -21.09 -2.82
C MET A 314 -9.88 -21.45 -1.94
N GLU A 315 -9.32 -22.66 -2.08
CA GLU A 315 -8.07 -23.00 -1.40
C GLU A 315 -6.89 -22.23 -2.00
N GLY A 316 -6.87 -22.08 -3.34
CA GLY A 316 -5.89 -21.22 -4.03
C GLY A 316 -6.00 -19.74 -3.60
N VAL A 317 -7.20 -19.23 -3.25
CA VAL A 317 -7.35 -17.90 -2.66
C VAL A 317 -6.69 -17.80 -1.27
N LYS A 318 -6.82 -18.84 -0.44
CA LYS A 318 -6.10 -18.90 0.85
C LYS A 318 -4.59 -18.95 0.66
N ASP A 319 -4.11 -19.75 -0.29
CA ASP A 319 -2.68 -19.86 -0.61
C ASP A 319 -2.12 -18.54 -1.17
N PHE A 320 -2.91 -17.81 -1.96
CA PHE A 320 -2.58 -16.46 -2.40
C PHE A 320 -2.39 -15.53 -1.19
N ALA A 321 -3.34 -15.47 -0.27
CA ALA A 321 -3.27 -14.59 0.90
C ALA A 321 -2.09 -14.94 1.82
N ARG A 322 -1.89 -16.24 2.12
CA ARG A 322 -0.70 -16.72 2.84
C ARG A 322 0.59 -16.35 2.14
N GLY A 323 0.61 -16.48 0.80
CA GLY A 323 1.77 -16.16 -0.03
C GLY A 323 2.15 -14.68 -0.01
N CYS A 324 1.18 -13.75 -0.05
CA CYS A 324 1.41 -12.33 0.09
C CYS A 324 2.14 -12.00 1.41
N MET A 325 1.57 -12.44 2.53
CA MET A 325 2.12 -12.20 3.86
C MET A 325 3.49 -12.85 4.04
N ARG A 326 3.65 -14.10 3.59
CA ARG A 326 4.92 -14.82 3.67
C ARG A 326 6.02 -14.15 2.85
N ASN A 327 5.73 -13.68 1.65
CA ASN A 327 6.71 -12.99 0.81
C ASN A 327 7.20 -11.70 1.48
N TYR A 328 6.28 -10.90 2.07
CA TYR A 328 6.67 -9.73 2.85
C TYR A 328 7.64 -10.10 3.98
N LEU A 329 7.33 -11.13 4.76
CA LEU A 329 8.15 -11.57 5.90
C LEU A 329 9.51 -12.13 5.45
N ILE A 330 9.59 -12.80 4.30
CA ILE A 330 10.85 -13.22 3.70
C ILE A 330 11.71 -11.98 3.39
N PHE A 331 11.14 -10.98 2.73
CA PHE A 331 11.88 -9.75 2.40
C PHE A 331 12.28 -8.95 3.64
N LYS A 332 11.43 -8.91 4.67
CA LYS A 332 11.75 -8.32 5.97
C LYS A 332 12.97 -9.00 6.62
N GLU A 333 13.00 -10.32 6.65
CA GLU A 333 14.16 -11.04 7.17
C GLU A 333 15.42 -10.81 6.30
N LYS A 334 15.27 -10.73 4.98
CA LYS A 334 16.38 -10.38 4.08
C LYS A 334 16.87 -8.94 4.28
N ALA A 335 16.00 -8.01 4.60
CA ALA A 335 16.37 -6.64 4.94
C ALA A 335 17.20 -6.59 6.24
N ARG A 336 16.80 -7.36 7.26
CA ARG A 336 17.59 -7.52 8.50
C ARG A 336 18.99 -8.08 8.20
N GLN A 337 19.06 -9.17 7.42
CA GLN A 337 20.34 -9.79 7.01
C GLN A 337 21.22 -8.82 6.23
N PHE A 338 20.66 -8.02 5.32
CA PHE A 338 21.37 -6.98 4.57
C PHE A 338 21.99 -5.94 5.53
N ASN A 339 21.23 -5.49 6.51
CA ASN A 339 21.67 -4.47 7.46
C ASN A 339 22.75 -5.00 8.44
N GLU A 340 22.79 -6.30 8.68
CA GLU A 340 23.77 -6.97 9.56
C GLU A 340 24.98 -7.53 8.81
N ASP A 341 24.97 -7.62 7.48
CA ASP A 341 26.06 -8.20 6.70
C ASP A 341 27.30 -7.29 6.71
N PRO A 342 28.45 -7.73 7.29
CA PRO A 342 29.61 -6.87 7.48
C PRO A 342 30.28 -6.45 6.17
N GLU A 343 30.21 -7.29 5.13
CA GLU A 343 30.78 -6.96 3.82
C GLU A 343 29.95 -5.94 3.09
N ILE A 344 28.62 -6.11 3.08
CA ILE A 344 27.68 -5.13 2.50
C ILE A 344 27.84 -3.78 3.21
N GLN A 345 27.83 -3.77 4.55
CA GLN A 345 27.98 -2.56 5.32
C GLN A 345 29.37 -1.93 5.16
N GLY A 346 30.41 -2.74 4.96
CA GLY A 346 31.75 -2.27 4.61
C GLY A 346 31.77 -1.51 3.29
N LEU A 347 31.21 -2.11 2.24
CA LEU A 347 31.10 -1.47 0.92
C LEU A 347 30.29 -0.19 0.95
N LEU A 348 29.17 -0.16 1.67
CA LEU A 348 28.37 1.04 1.81
C LEU A 348 29.12 2.19 2.46
N ARG A 349 29.96 1.92 3.48
CA ARG A 349 30.84 2.94 4.08
C ARG A 349 31.94 3.41 3.14
N GLU A 350 32.48 2.53 2.28
CA GLU A 350 33.45 2.93 1.27
C GLU A 350 32.86 3.78 0.15
N ILE A 351 31.58 3.53 -0.19
CA ILE A 351 30.82 4.30 -1.18
C ILE A 351 30.46 5.69 -0.65
N ALA A 352 30.03 5.76 0.60
CA ALA A 352 29.62 7.00 1.26
C ALA A 352 30.86 7.71 1.84
N VAL A 353 31.45 8.62 1.07
CA VAL A 353 32.54 9.47 1.57
C VAL A 353 31.96 10.60 2.40
N GLU A 354 32.09 10.48 3.72
CA GLU A 354 31.62 11.52 4.65
C GLU A 354 32.67 12.62 4.80
N ASP A 355 32.27 13.88 4.61
CA ASP A 355 33.02 15.08 4.93
C ASP A 355 32.11 16.07 5.69
N PRO A 356 32.12 16.06 7.03
CA PRO A 356 31.23 16.89 7.84
C PRO A 356 31.35 18.38 7.57
N GLU A 357 32.54 18.87 7.16
CA GLU A 357 32.72 20.28 6.81
C GLU A 357 32.02 20.62 5.50
N LEU A 358 32.19 19.80 4.47
CA LEU A 358 31.49 20.00 3.18
C LEU A 358 29.98 19.85 3.36
N GLU A 359 29.52 18.86 4.10
CA GLU A 359 28.08 18.70 4.39
C GLU A 359 27.51 19.93 5.10
N ARG A 360 28.22 20.50 6.09
CA ARG A 360 27.80 21.72 6.75
C ARG A 360 27.71 22.91 5.78
N LEU A 361 28.65 23.02 4.82
CA LEU A 361 28.61 24.06 3.79
C LEU A 361 27.43 23.89 2.82
N CYS A 362 27.09 22.66 2.47
CA CYS A 362 25.98 22.35 1.53
C CYS A 362 24.60 22.41 2.18
N ARG A 363 24.51 22.28 3.51
CA ARG A 363 23.23 22.27 4.24
C ARG A 363 22.78 23.68 4.63
N GLY A 364 21.71 24.17 3.98
CA GLY A 364 21.13 25.48 4.23
C GLY A 364 22.02 26.63 3.70
N TYR A 365 21.43 27.58 2.98
CA TYR A 365 22.14 28.72 2.41
C TYR A 365 22.50 29.77 3.47
N SER A 366 23.75 30.24 3.43
CA SER A 366 24.15 31.57 3.91
C SER A 366 25.21 32.16 3.00
N ARG A 367 25.33 33.48 3.00
CA ARG A 367 26.32 34.19 2.15
C ARG A 367 27.75 33.72 2.44
N GLU A 368 28.07 33.52 3.70
CA GLU A 368 29.39 33.06 4.16
C GLU A 368 29.69 31.62 3.68
N LYS A 369 28.70 30.70 3.81
CA LYS A 369 28.83 29.32 3.32
C LYS A 369 29.01 29.29 1.81
N ALA A 370 28.21 30.06 1.08
CA ALA A 370 28.31 30.14 -0.36
C ALA A 370 29.70 30.70 -0.81
N GLN A 371 30.23 31.70 -0.11
CA GLN A 371 31.57 32.23 -0.38
C GLN A 371 32.66 31.19 -0.08
N GLN A 372 32.59 30.48 1.04
CA GLN A 372 33.52 29.42 1.39
C GLN A 372 33.48 28.31 0.34
N LEU A 373 32.29 27.84 -0.05
CA LEU A 373 32.13 26.78 -1.04
C LEU A 373 32.63 27.20 -2.42
N SER A 374 32.37 28.44 -2.85
CA SER A 374 32.81 28.96 -4.16
C SER A 374 34.34 29.10 -4.26
N GLN A 375 35.04 29.23 -3.15
CA GLN A 375 36.51 29.31 -3.10
C GLN A 375 37.20 27.95 -2.96
N ARG A 376 36.43 26.85 -2.71
CA ARG A 376 36.99 25.50 -2.61
C ARG A 376 37.51 25.03 -3.97
N THR A 377 38.62 24.34 -3.94
CA THR A 377 39.18 23.64 -5.10
C THR A 377 38.90 22.16 -4.96
N PHE A 378 38.39 21.56 -6.00
CA PHE A 378 38.16 20.12 -6.07
C PHE A 378 39.01 19.48 -7.16
N ASP A 379 39.64 18.35 -6.83
CA ASP A 379 40.31 17.52 -7.83
C ASP A 379 39.26 16.69 -8.59
N ARG A 380 38.78 17.23 -9.74
CA ARG A 380 37.76 16.60 -10.59
C ARG A 380 38.21 15.22 -11.08
N GLU A 381 39.49 15.02 -11.35
CA GLU A 381 39.98 13.73 -11.84
C GLU A 381 39.98 12.67 -10.72
N ALA A 382 40.37 13.05 -9.50
CA ALA A 382 40.27 12.16 -8.35
C ALA A 382 38.82 11.79 -8.06
N LEU A 383 37.89 12.76 -8.08
CA LEU A 383 36.44 12.50 -7.93
C LEU A 383 35.93 11.53 -9.00
N ALA A 384 36.33 11.74 -10.27
CA ALA A 384 35.89 10.89 -11.38
C ALA A 384 36.46 9.46 -11.31
N ARG A 385 37.64 9.29 -10.71
CA ARG A 385 38.31 7.97 -10.55
C ARG A 385 37.83 7.20 -9.33
N HIS A 386 37.06 7.80 -8.44
CA HIS A 386 36.53 7.13 -7.27
C HIS A 386 35.67 5.92 -7.66
N ARG A 387 36.08 4.73 -7.25
CA ARG A 387 35.39 3.48 -7.57
C ARG A 387 34.26 3.23 -6.56
N LEU A 388 33.01 3.14 -7.03
CA LEU A 388 31.84 2.97 -6.19
C LEU A 388 31.47 1.50 -5.91
N GLN A 389 32.13 0.55 -6.54
CA GLN A 389 31.96 -0.91 -6.34
C GLN A 389 30.51 -1.42 -6.46
N TYR A 390 29.64 -0.75 -7.20
CA TYR A 390 28.23 -1.11 -7.33
C TYR A 390 28.01 -2.49 -7.94
N GLU A 391 28.85 -2.95 -8.89
CA GLU A 391 28.76 -4.32 -9.43
C GLU A 391 28.92 -5.37 -8.34
N ARG A 392 29.88 -5.18 -7.41
CA ARG A 392 30.07 -6.08 -6.28
C ARG A 392 28.90 -6.01 -5.31
N LEU A 393 28.48 -4.81 -4.92
CA LEU A 393 27.38 -4.61 -4.00
C LEU A 393 26.09 -5.24 -4.54
N ASP A 394 25.79 -5.02 -5.82
CA ASP A 394 24.60 -5.57 -6.47
C ASP A 394 24.62 -7.10 -6.53
N GLN A 395 25.78 -7.71 -6.81
CA GLN A 395 25.93 -9.17 -6.77
C GLN A 395 25.69 -9.73 -5.35
N LEU A 396 26.20 -9.05 -4.31
CA LEU A 396 25.96 -9.47 -2.93
C LEU A 396 24.46 -9.42 -2.55
N VAL A 397 23.71 -8.47 -3.09
CA VAL A 397 22.24 -8.42 -2.94
C VAL A 397 21.59 -9.66 -3.58
N ILE A 398 21.99 -10.03 -4.79
CA ILE A 398 21.49 -11.24 -5.46
C ILE A 398 21.82 -12.49 -4.64
N ASP A 399 23.07 -12.63 -4.20
CA ASP A 399 23.52 -13.77 -3.38
C ASP A 399 22.70 -13.87 -2.07
N LEU A 400 22.41 -12.73 -1.45
CA LEU A 400 21.58 -12.66 -0.25
C LEU A 400 20.15 -13.12 -0.53
N LEU A 401 19.52 -12.59 -1.59
CA LEU A 401 18.14 -12.92 -1.96
C LEU A 401 17.97 -14.39 -2.35
N LEU A 402 18.95 -14.95 -3.06
CA LEU A 402 18.95 -16.36 -3.47
C LEU A 402 19.39 -17.32 -2.36
N GLY A 403 19.79 -16.82 -1.20
CA GLY A 403 20.15 -17.63 -0.03
C GLY A 403 21.51 -18.34 -0.14
N VAL A 404 22.39 -17.92 -1.05
CA VAL A 404 23.77 -18.42 -1.14
C VAL A 404 24.74 -17.65 -0.22
N ARG A 405 24.25 -16.56 0.39
CA ARG A 405 24.95 -15.75 1.39
C ARG A 405 24.19 -15.82 2.74
N GLY A 406 24.93 -15.83 3.86
CA GLY A 406 24.32 -15.80 5.21
C GLY A 406 24.03 -17.18 5.79
N ARG A 407 24.84 -18.19 5.42
CA ARG A 407 24.90 -19.49 6.10
C ARG A 407 26.07 -19.58 7.04
#